data_99114a9f9f5de1115b44b457008e3922
#
_entry.id   99114a9f9f5de1115b44b457008e3922
#
_cell.length_a   1.000
_cell.length_b   1.000
_cell.length_c   1.000
_cell.angle_alpha   90.00
_cell.angle_beta   90.00
_cell.angle_gamma   90.00
#
_symmetry.space_group_name_H-M   'P 1'
#
loop_
_entity.id
_entity.type
_entity.pdbx_description
1 polymer ?
#
loop_
_entity_poly.entity_id
_entity_poly.type
_entity_poly.pdbx_seq_one_letter_code
_entity_poly.pdbx_strand_id
1 'polypeptide(L)'
;MKTILRFILSFIFVFLGQVANAKDFEVNGIAYNVISLSDLTCEVTRNNQYFSPSYIPAHVTYKGRTFTVLGIGDNAFDGSYVSDITFENGLTYIGKKAFFCCGFTSLVIPKSITKIEEEAFNSCGKTQETWNGNYISILSELRIEDSDEMLEGTFWLGNYSTFCDTKIKKLYLGRNINDAVLNDGLYTSLEELTIGDLVTELRTSSLIPDDIFDLYYLKKVTIGTGLKKIPYLAEGDELTQIYVRSTTPQASEGFNDGTYMHATLYVPKGAKEVYEAADIWKNFWSIKEYDVETTGINNVEIKQKSKKIYNLDGTNVNSSYHGVVIKNGKKYLNK
;
A
#
# COMPACT_ATOMS: atom_id res chain seq x y z
N MET A 1 -7.58 60.04 5.68
CA MET A 1 -6.33 59.31 5.54
C MET A 1 -6.30 57.99 6.35
N LYS A 2 -6.71 57.94 7.61
CA LYS A 2 -6.72 56.71 8.41
C LYS A 2 -7.72 55.62 7.95
N THR A 3 -8.81 55.97 7.28
CA THR A 3 -9.83 55.05 6.81
C THR A 3 -9.45 54.34 5.52
N ILE A 4 -8.72 55.02 4.63
CA ILE A 4 -8.24 54.48 3.34
C ILE A 4 -7.12 53.47 3.60
N LEU A 5 -6.27 53.71 4.62
CA LEU A 5 -5.19 52.81 4.98
C LEU A 5 -5.69 51.48 5.57
N ARG A 6 -6.86 51.47 6.26
CA ARG A 6 -7.50 50.24 6.74
C ARG A 6 -8.09 49.39 5.62
N PHE A 7 -8.64 50.02 4.56
CA PHE A 7 -9.14 49.28 3.40
C PHE A 7 -8.00 48.66 2.55
N ILE A 8 -6.85 49.33 2.46
CA ILE A 8 -5.68 48.79 1.74
C ILE A 8 -5.08 47.62 2.52
N LEU A 9 -4.98 47.68 3.84
CA LEU A 9 -4.54 46.53 4.65
C LEU A 9 -5.54 45.35 4.60
N SER A 10 -6.85 45.61 4.52
CA SER A 10 -7.87 44.58 4.40
C SER A 10 -7.85 43.89 3.04
N PHE A 11 -7.48 44.63 1.97
CA PHE A 11 -7.36 44.07 0.63
C PHE A 11 -6.06 43.28 0.42
N ILE A 12 -4.99 43.60 1.16
CA ILE A 12 -3.73 42.84 1.13
C ILE A 12 -3.91 41.50 1.86
N PHE A 13 -4.77 41.42 2.89
CA PHE A 13 -5.02 40.17 3.62
C PHE A 13 -5.93 39.17 2.86
N VAL A 14 -6.73 39.62 1.90
CA VAL A 14 -7.56 38.76 1.07
C VAL A 14 -6.78 38.12 -0.11
N PHE A 15 -5.63 38.70 -0.48
CA PHE A 15 -4.78 38.16 -1.55
C PHE A 15 -3.69 37.19 -1.05
N LEU A 16 -3.54 37.00 0.27
CA LEU A 16 -2.61 36.04 0.88
C LEU A 16 -3.22 34.64 1.09
N GLY A 17 -4.44 34.39 0.59
CA GLY A 17 -5.19 33.15 0.75
C GLY A 17 -5.08 32.15 -0.39
N GLN A 18 -4.30 32.43 -1.43
CA GLN A 18 -3.94 31.46 -2.47
C GLN A 18 -2.44 31.50 -2.69
N VAL A 19 -1.69 30.98 -1.73
CA VAL A 19 -0.38 30.45 -2.06
C VAL A 19 -0.68 29.17 -2.88
N ALA A 20 -0.78 29.33 -4.20
CA ALA A 20 -0.58 28.22 -5.09
C ALA A 20 0.70 27.53 -4.60
N ASN A 21 0.67 26.21 -4.39
CA ASN A 21 1.84 25.41 -4.04
C ASN A 21 2.88 25.58 -5.15
N ALA A 22 3.65 26.68 -5.06
CA ALA A 22 4.71 26.96 -5.99
C ALA A 22 5.85 26.00 -5.66
N LYS A 23 6.15 25.08 -6.60
CA LYS A 23 7.31 24.21 -6.47
C LYS A 23 8.58 25.04 -6.36
N ASP A 24 9.50 24.65 -5.50
CA ASP A 24 10.81 25.31 -5.37
C ASP A 24 11.73 24.97 -6.53
N PHE A 25 11.65 23.73 -7.02
CA PHE A 25 12.38 23.29 -8.20
C PHE A 25 11.72 22.09 -8.88
N GLU A 26 12.23 21.75 -10.06
CA GLU A 26 11.79 20.60 -10.83
C GLU A 26 12.99 19.87 -11.42
N VAL A 27 12.95 18.54 -11.38
CA VAL A 27 13.93 17.66 -12.01
C VAL A 27 13.17 16.52 -12.70
N ASN A 28 13.47 16.31 -13.97
CA ASN A 28 12.85 15.25 -14.80
C ASN A 28 11.31 15.26 -14.79
N GLY A 29 10.70 16.43 -14.71
CA GLY A 29 9.25 16.59 -14.67
C GLY A 29 8.62 16.39 -13.30
N ILE A 30 9.37 15.97 -12.27
CA ILE A 30 8.91 15.88 -10.90
C ILE A 30 9.19 17.21 -10.20
N ALA A 31 8.16 17.78 -9.59
CA ALA A 31 8.23 19.01 -8.82
C ALA A 31 8.57 18.70 -7.36
N TYR A 32 9.37 19.55 -6.74
CA TYR A 32 9.82 19.38 -5.37
C TYR A 32 9.68 20.67 -4.57
N ASN A 33 9.31 20.53 -3.28
CA ASN A 33 9.39 21.56 -2.27
C ASN A 33 10.54 21.26 -1.32
N VAL A 34 11.31 22.27 -0.99
CA VAL A 34 12.41 22.17 -0.02
C VAL A 34 11.82 22.18 1.39
N ILE A 35 12.10 21.14 2.17
CA ILE A 35 11.75 21.07 3.58
C ILE A 35 12.82 21.77 4.42
N SER A 36 14.08 21.44 4.14
CA SER A 36 15.23 22.05 4.84
C SER A 36 16.40 22.27 3.88
N LEU A 37 16.86 23.51 3.79
CA LEU A 37 18.06 23.87 3.02
C LEU A 37 19.35 23.49 3.75
N SER A 38 19.34 23.47 5.08
CA SER A 38 20.52 23.09 5.88
C SER A 38 20.78 21.59 5.79
N ASP A 39 19.72 20.77 5.80
CA ASP A 39 19.81 19.33 5.79
C ASP A 39 19.69 18.76 4.38
N LEU A 40 19.46 19.63 3.39
CA LEU A 40 19.21 19.26 1.99
C LEU A 40 18.10 18.21 1.86
N THR A 41 16.93 18.52 2.42
CA THR A 41 15.75 17.65 2.32
C THR A 41 14.63 18.31 1.54
N CYS A 42 13.86 17.49 0.81
CA CYS A 42 12.72 17.93 0.03
C CYS A 42 11.61 16.86 0.03
N GLU A 43 10.46 17.23 -0.47
CA GLU A 43 9.35 16.33 -0.79
C GLU A 43 8.91 16.52 -2.24
N VAL A 44 8.29 15.49 -2.80
CA VAL A 44 7.59 15.64 -4.08
C VAL A 44 6.33 16.47 -3.85
N THR A 45 6.09 17.44 -4.72
CA THR A 45 4.92 18.31 -4.64
C THR A 45 4.14 18.33 -5.95
N ARG A 46 2.97 18.97 -5.92
CA ARG A 46 2.10 19.08 -7.09
C ARG A 46 2.81 19.80 -8.24
N ASN A 47 2.80 19.20 -9.41
CA ASN A 47 3.18 19.88 -10.64
C ASN A 47 1.91 20.43 -11.34
N ASN A 48 2.01 21.60 -11.97
CA ASN A 48 0.89 22.19 -12.73
C ASN A 48 0.59 21.43 -14.05
N GLN A 49 1.38 20.42 -14.38
CA GLN A 49 1.20 19.60 -15.58
C GLN A 49 0.75 18.18 -15.18
N TYR A 50 -0.04 17.55 -16.03
CA TYR A 50 -0.42 16.13 -15.90
C TYR A 50 0.78 15.23 -16.21
N PHE A 51 1.77 15.26 -15.32
CA PHE A 51 2.95 14.42 -15.41
C PHE A 51 2.73 13.13 -14.61
N SER A 52 3.04 12.00 -15.23
CA SER A 52 2.89 10.68 -14.63
C SER A 52 4.26 10.01 -14.53
N PRO A 53 4.99 10.23 -13.44
CA PRO A 53 6.26 9.54 -13.21
C PRO A 53 6.00 8.07 -12.93
N SER A 54 6.88 7.22 -13.39
CA SER A 54 6.87 5.78 -13.05
C SER A 54 7.87 5.41 -11.95
N TYR A 55 8.63 6.39 -11.46
CA TYR A 55 9.64 6.20 -10.43
C TYR A 55 9.87 7.48 -9.64
N ILE A 56 9.89 7.37 -8.32
CA ILE A 56 10.25 8.46 -7.40
C ILE A 56 11.59 8.11 -6.74
N PRO A 57 12.63 8.92 -6.96
CA PRO A 57 13.95 8.69 -6.36
C PRO A 57 13.98 9.12 -4.89
N ALA A 58 14.83 8.45 -4.08
CA ALA A 58 15.11 8.87 -2.70
C ALA A 58 16.09 10.07 -2.63
N HIS A 59 16.75 10.38 -3.75
CA HIS A 59 17.69 11.51 -3.83
C HIS A 59 17.52 12.22 -5.17
N VAL A 60 17.59 13.54 -5.16
CA VAL A 60 17.51 14.37 -6.36
C VAL A 60 18.59 15.45 -6.36
N THR A 61 19.26 15.65 -7.48
CA THR A 61 20.29 16.69 -7.60
C THR A 61 19.75 17.88 -8.39
N TYR A 62 19.81 19.07 -7.77
CA TYR A 62 19.44 20.32 -8.38
C TYR A 62 20.51 21.38 -8.15
N LYS A 63 20.98 22.04 -9.20
CA LYS A 63 22.05 23.07 -9.18
C LYS A 63 23.28 22.63 -8.36
N GLY A 64 23.73 21.38 -8.54
CA GLY A 64 24.91 20.82 -7.89
C GLY A 64 24.73 20.45 -6.41
N ARG A 65 23.52 20.53 -5.87
CA ARG A 65 23.19 20.07 -4.51
C ARG A 65 22.31 18.83 -4.59
N THR A 66 22.61 17.81 -3.81
CA THR A 66 21.80 16.59 -3.73
C THR A 66 20.89 16.67 -2.51
N PHE A 67 19.60 16.62 -2.76
CA PHE A 67 18.57 16.60 -1.73
C PHE A 67 18.11 15.17 -1.46
N THR A 68 17.83 14.84 -0.21
CA THR A 68 17.11 13.64 0.18
C THR A 68 15.62 13.89 0.03
N VAL A 69 14.91 13.02 -0.72
CA VAL A 69 13.46 13.08 -0.88
C VAL A 69 12.82 12.31 0.27
N LEU A 70 12.25 13.02 1.23
CA LEU A 70 11.67 12.42 2.43
C LEU A 70 10.32 11.76 2.16
N GLY A 71 9.55 12.24 1.19
CA GLY A 71 8.23 11.68 0.92
C GLY A 71 7.51 12.36 -0.24
N ILE A 72 6.24 12.01 -0.33
CA ILE A 72 5.29 12.57 -1.29
C ILE A 72 4.40 13.52 -0.51
N GLY A 73 4.41 14.81 -0.87
CA GLY A 73 3.60 15.83 -0.21
C GLY A 73 2.12 15.74 -0.55
N ASP A 74 1.32 16.55 0.15
CA ASP A 74 -0.12 16.58 -0.02
C ASP A 74 -0.54 16.93 -1.46
N ASN A 75 -1.51 16.18 -1.98
CA ASN A 75 -2.07 16.35 -3.33
C ASN A 75 -1.04 16.28 -4.47
N ALA A 76 0.15 15.72 -4.25
CA ALA A 76 1.24 15.75 -5.23
C ALA A 76 0.84 15.23 -6.61
N PHE A 77 0.07 14.16 -6.68
CA PHE A 77 -0.42 13.53 -7.90
C PHE A 77 -1.95 13.43 -7.96
N ASP A 78 -2.67 14.26 -7.17
CA ASP A 78 -4.14 14.28 -7.15
C ASP A 78 -4.72 14.46 -8.56
N GLY A 79 -5.57 13.51 -8.98
CA GLY A 79 -6.21 13.50 -10.32
C GLY A 79 -5.25 13.29 -11.47
N SER A 80 -4.04 12.82 -11.23
CA SER A 80 -3.06 12.55 -12.29
C SER A 80 -3.27 11.17 -12.93
N TYR A 81 -2.66 10.97 -14.12
CA TYR A 81 -2.72 9.71 -14.85
C TYR A 81 -1.67 8.68 -14.38
N VAL A 82 -1.21 8.77 -13.13
CA VAL A 82 -0.27 7.80 -12.58
C VAL A 82 -0.95 6.43 -12.49
N SER A 83 -0.38 5.45 -13.19
CA SER A 83 -0.91 4.08 -13.26
C SER A 83 0.08 3.02 -12.77
N ASP A 84 1.37 3.34 -12.85
CA ASP A 84 2.46 2.49 -12.41
C ASP A 84 3.52 3.37 -11.77
N ILE A 85 3.83 3.15 -10.51
CA ILE A 85 4.84 3.91 -9.79
C ILE A 85 5.72 2.99 -8.94
N THR A 86 7.00 3.30 -8.90
CA THR A 86 7.96 2.66 -8.00
C THR A 86 8.56 3.73 -7.10
N PHE A 87 8.51 3.51 -5.81
CA PHE A 87 9.19 4.35 -4.83
C PHE A 87 10.58 3.76 -4.54
N GLU A 88 11.62 4.58 -4.62
CA GLU A 88 12.93 4.15 -4.13
C GLU A 88 12.89 4.00 -2.61
N ASN A 89 13.57 3.00 -2.08
CA ASN A 89 13.67 2.82 -0.63
C ASN A 89 14.43 4.01 -0.02
N GLY A 90 13.81 4.67 0.96
CA GLY A 90 14.33 5.89 1.60
C GLY A 90 13.27 6.98 1.79
N LEU A 91 12.18 6.94 1.01
CA LEU A 91 11.02 7.77 1.29
C LEU A 91 10.35 7.28 2.59
N THR A 92 9.89 8.19 3.43
CA THR A 92 9.34 7.88 4.75
C THR A 92 7.84 8.09 4.89
N TYR A 93 7.24 8.93 4.03
CA TYR A 93 5.80 9.22 4.10
C TYR A 93 5.15 9.46 2.75
N ILE A 94 3.81 9.31 2.74
CA ILE A 94 2.90 9.70 1.66
C ILE A 94 1.82 10.58 2.26
N GLY A 95 1.72 11.81 1.76
CA GLY A 95 0.84 12.86 2.27
C GLY A 95 -0.63 12.67 1.89
N LYS A 96 -1.47 13.55 2.43
CA LYS A 96 -2.91 13.54 2.23
C LYS A 96 -3.26 13.71 0.75
N LYS A 97 -4.15 12.83 0.24
CA LYS A 97 -4.61 12.84 -1.15
C LYS A 97 -3.48 12.79 -2.19
N ALA A 98 -2.30 12.32 -1.80
CA ALA A 98 -1.13 12.35 -2.67
C ALA A 98 -1.37 11.69 -4.03
N PHE A 99 -2.15 10.64 -4.07
CA PHE A 99 -2.52 9.88 -5.26
C PHE A 99 -4.04 9.73 -5.45
N PHE A 100 -4.81 10.70 -4.97
CA PHE A 100 -6.26 10.70 -5.12
C PHE A 100 -6.67 10.54 -6.59
N CYS A 101 -7.60 9.62 -6.89
CA CYS A 101 -8.08 9.33 -8.24
C CYS A 101 -6.99 8.90 -9.25
N CYS A 102 -5.93 8.23 -8.81
CA CYS A 102 -4.91 7.67 -9.71
C CYS A 102 -5.30 6.27 -10.21
N GLY A 103 -4.79 5.88 -11.37
CA GLY A 103 -5.21 4.67 -12.10
C GLY A 103 -4.36 3.42 -11.87
N PHE A 104 -3.94 3.11 -10.64
CA PHE A 104 -3.06 1.98 -10.35
C PHE A 104 -3.67 0.62 -10.71
N THR A 105 -2.86 -0.27 -11.27
CA THR A 105 -3.21 -1.70 -11.39
C THR A 105 -2.68 -2.49 -10.19
N SER A 106 -1.48 -2.16 -9.74
CA SER A 106 -0.82 -2.72 -8.58
C SER A 106 0.00 -1.66 -7.87
N LEU A 107 0.17 -1.81 -6.56
CA LEU A 107 0.90 -0.87 -5.73
C LEU A 107 1.78 -1.61 -4.73
N VAL A 108 3.02 -1.17 -4.60
CA VAL A 108 3.94 -1.63 -3.56
C VAL A 108 4.25 -0.45 -2.63
N ILE A 109 3.97 -0.62 -1.36
CA ILE A 109 4.41 0.29 -0.30
C ILE A 109 5.73 -0.25 0.27
N PRO A 110 6.86 0.41 0.00
CA PRO A 110 8.16 -0.06 0.46
C PRO A 110 8.29 0.04 1.99
N LYS A 111 9.18 -0.76 2.54
CA LYS A 111 9.40 -0.83 3.98
C LYS A 111 9.84 0.50 4.62
N SER A 112 10.47 1.38 3.85
CA SER A 112 10.91 2.69 4.34
C SER A 112 9.76 3.68 4.56
N ILE A 113 8.60 3.51 3.92
CA ILE A 113 7.43 4.34 4.17
C ILE A 113 6.80 3.88 5.47
N THR A 114 6.86 4.74 6.48
CA THR A 114 6.30 4.46 7.82
C THR A 114 5.00 5.19 8.07
N LYS A 115 4.63 6.15 7.20
CA LYS A 115 3.39 6.93 7.36
C LYS A 115 2.68 7.16 6.04
N ILE A 116 1.35 6.95 6.04
CA ILE A 116 0.46 7.29 4.94
C ILE A 116 -0.72 8.07 5.49
N GLU A 117 -0.93 9.27 4.98
CA GLU A 117 -1.97 10.18 5.43
C GLU A 117 -3.36 9.84 4.85
N GLU A 118 -4.37 10.56 5.34
CA GLU A 118 -5.76 10.42 4.93
C GLU A 118 -5.95 10.53 3.42
N GLU A 119 -6.80 9.70 2.86
CA GLU A 119 -7.21 9.71 1.45
C GLU A 119 -6.03 9.61 0.45
N ALA A 120 -4.85 9.22 0.90
CA ALA A 120 -3.66 9.20 0.05
C ALA A 120 -3.85 8.40 -1.25
N PHE A 121 -4.63 7.32 -1.20
CA PHE A 121 -4.98 6.46 -2.32
C PHE A 121 -6.49 6.30 -2.50
N ASN A 122 -7.26 7.32 -2.14
CA ASN A 122 -8.71 7.31 -2.33
C ASN A 122 -9.05 7.24 -3.82
N SER A 123 -10.03 6.43 -4.17
CA SER A 123 -10.49 6.19 -5.56
C SER A 123 -9.35 5.78 -6.50
N CYS A 124 -8.31 5.13 -5.97
CA CYS A 124 -7.17 4.67 -6.73
C CYS A 124 -7.43 3.28 -7.32
N GLY A 125 -7.20 3.15 -8.60
CA GLY A 125 -7.34 1.87 -9.29
C GLY A 125 -7.84 2.04 -10.71
N LYS A 126 -7.90 0.93 -11.46
CA LYS A 126 -8.57 0.95 -12.76
C LYS A 126 -10.05 1.12 -12.57
N THR A 127 -10.60 2.13 -13.21
CA THR A 127 -12.05 2.36 -13.22
C THR A 127 -12.76 1.26 -13.99
N GLN A 128 -13.76 0.67 -13.37
CA GLN A 128 -14.63 -0.33 -13.97
C GLN A 128 -16.09 0.10 -13.81
N GLU A 129 -16.85 0.01 -14.90
CA GLU A 129 -18.29 0.21 -14.88
C GLU A 129 -18.97 -1.02 -14.28
N THR A 130 -19.89 -0.79 -13.35
CA THR A 130 -20.71 -1.84 -12.74
C THR A 130 -22.00 -2.04 -13.52
N TRP A 131 -22.69 -3.14 -13.28
CA TRP A 131 -23.96 -3.51 -13.97
C TRP A 131 -25.08 -2.45 -13.86
N ASN A 132 -25.01 -1.57 -12.85
CA ASN A 132 -25.99 -0.49 -12.63
C ASN A 132 -25.48 0.87 -13.15
N GLY A 133 -24.38 0.90 -13.93
CA GLY A 133 -23.82 2.11 -14.53
C GLY A 133 -22.96 2.96 -13.60
N ASN A 134 -22.71 2.52 -12.36
CA ASN A 134 -21.76 3.21 -11.46
C ASN A 134 -20.33 2.80 -11.82
N TYR A 135 -19.36 3.63 -11.41
CA TYR A 135 -17.94 3.35 -11.59
C TYR A 135 -17.31 3.03 -10.24
N ILE A 136 -16.46 2.01 -10.23
CA ILE A 136 -15.65 1.63 -9.07
C ILE A 136 -14.17 1.62 -9.46
N SER A 137 -13.31 1.94 -8.52
CA SER A 137 -11.86 1.85 -8.69
C SER A 137 -11.34 0.52 -8.16
N ILE A 138 -10.61 -0.24 -8.97
CA ILE A 138 -10.08 -1.56 -8.62
C ILE A 138 -8.56 -1.56 -8.67
N LEU A 139 -7.95 -1.81 -7.52
CA LEU A 139 -6.54 -2.12 -7.36
C LEU A 139 -6.40 -3.65 -7.31
N SER A 140 -5.81 -4.23 -8.34
CA SER A 140 -5.71 -5.69 -8.44
C SER A 140 -4.83 -6.30 -7.35
N GLU A 141 -3.77 -5.58 -6.95
CA GLU A 141 -2.84 -6.05 -5.93
C GLU A 141 -2.24 -4.88 -5.15
N LEU A 142 -2.30 -4.98 -3.82
CA LEU A 142 -1.58 -4.12 -2.88
C LEU A 142 -0.57 -4.97 -2.11
N ARG A 143 0.68 -4.55 -2.15
CA ARG A 143 1.74 -5.14 -1.34
C ARG A 143 2.29 -4.12 -0.36
N ILE A 144 2.20 -4.41 0.93
CA ILE A 144 2.89 -3.68 2.00
C ILE A 144 4.10 -4.51 2.40
N GLU A 145 5.31 -4.02 2.13
CA GLU A 145 6.53 -4.78 2.35
C GLU A 145 6.78 -5.10 3.82
N ASP A 146 7.52 -6.19 4.03
CA ASP A 146 7.92 -6.67 5.35
C ASP A 146 8.79 -5.64 6.07
N SER A 147 8.45 -5.34 7.32
CA SER A 147 9.21 -4.47 8.23
C SER A 147 8.85 -4.76 9.68
N ASP A 148 9.81 -4.59 10.58
CA ASP A 148 9.56 -4.57 12.02
C ASP A 148 8.89 -3.26 12.47
N GLU A 149 8.98 -2.20 11.64
CA GLU A 149 8.34 -0.92 11.89
C GLU A 149 6.88 -0.96 11.47
N MET A 150 6.00 -0.46 12.36
CA MET A 150 4.57 -0.31 12.08
C MET A 150 4.35 0.71 10.98
N LEU A 151 3.39 0.45 10.10
CA LEU A 151 2.89 1.43 9.15
C LEU A 151 1.78 2.25 9.81
N GLU A 152 2.02 3.53 9.98
CA GLU A 152 1.05 4.49 10.49
C GLU A 152 0.17 5.03 9.36
N GLY A 153 -1.13 5.18 9.63
CA GLY A 153 -2.07 5.71 8.65
C GLY A 153 -3.50 5.69 9.14
N THR A 154 -4.39 6.32 8.39
CA THR A 154 -5.83 6.31 8.64
C THR A 154 -6.45 5.21 7.80
N PHE A 155 -6.36 3.97 8.27
CA PHE A 155 -6.89 2.80 7.55
C PHE A 155 -8.32 2.45 7.95
N TRP A 156 -8.97 3.25 8.81
CA TRP A 156 -10.28 2.97 9.39
C TRP A 156 -11.43 3.56 8.57
N LEU A 157 -12.64 3.14 8.95
CA LEU A 157 -13.93 3.48 8.36
C LEU A 157 -14.15 4.96 8.11
N GLY A 158 -14.69 5.27 6.96
CA GLY A 158 -15.26 6.56 6.63
C GLY A 158 -14.63 7.22 5.41
N ASN A 159 -15.17 8.37 5.05
CA ASN A 159 -14.82 9.13 3.85
C ASN A 159 -13.37 9.65 3.80
N TYR A 160 -12.54 9.31 4.78
CA TYR A 160 -11.17 9.82 4.92
C TYR A 160 -10.12 8.71 5.04
N SER A 161 -10.50 7.44 4.87
CA SER A 161 -9.52 6.36 4.93
C SER A 161 -8.49 6.44 3.80
N THR A 162 -7.31 5.91 4.04
CA THR A 162 -6.20 5.92 3.08
C THR A 162 -6.60 5.36 1.71
N PHE A 163 -7.41 4.30 1.66
CA PHE A 163 -7.88 3.63 0.45
C PHE A 163 -9.40 3.74 0.26
N CYS A 164 -10.01 4.82 0.72
CA CYS A 164 -11.45 5.04 0.52
C CYS A 164 -11.83 4.87 -0.97
N ASP A 165 -12.99 4.26 -1.23
CA ASP A 165 -13.51 4.00 -2.59
C ASP A 165 -12.56 3.21 -3.51
N THR A 166 -11.56 2.51 -2.94
CA THR A 166 -10.64 1.66 -3.69
C THR A 166 -10.90 0.19 -3.33
N LYS A 167 -11.29 -0.62 -4.31
CA LYS A 167 -11.51 -2.06 -4.14
C LYS A 167 -10.20 -2.82 -4.36
N ILE A 168 -9.69 -3.48 -3.32
CA ILE A 168 -8.45 -4.27 -3.40
C ILE A 168 -8.79 -5.74 -3.56
N LYS A 169 -8.21 -6.41 -4.58
CA LYS A 169 -8.45 -7.83 -4.85
C LYS A 169 -7.48 -8.74 -4.13
N LYS A 170 -6.21 -8.36 -4.09
CA LYS A 170 -5.16 -9.13 -3.43
C LYS A 170 -4.37 -8.22 -2.51
N LEU A 171 -4.21 -8.64 -1.26
CA LEU A 171 -3.41 -7.94 -0.27
C LEU A 171 -2.29 -8.83 0.25
N TYR A 172 -1.07 -8.33 0.21
CA TYR A 172 0.04 -8.80 1.00
C TYR A 172 0.31 -7.80 2.12
N LEU A 173 0.13 -8.23 3.37
CA LEU A 173 0.40 -7.44 4.57
C LEU A 173 1.68 -7.95 5.23
N GLY A 174 2.80 -7.23 5.04
CA GLY A 174 4.13 -7.65 5.50
C GLY A 174 4.50 -7.16 6.91
N ARG A 175 3.72 -6.27 7.50
CA ARG A 175 3.98 -5.65 8.81
C ARG A 175 2.71 -5.22 9.51
N ASN A 176 2.81 -4.92 10.80
CA ASN A 176 1.71 -4.34 11.56
C ASN A 176 1.32 -2.96 11.00
N ILE A 177 0.02 -2.67 11.04
CA ILE A 177 -0.57 -1.37 10.69
C ILE A 177 -1.26 -0.85 11.95
N ASN A 178 -1.04 0.44 12.30
CA ASN A 178 -1.79 1.05 13.40
C ASN A 178 -3.22 1.34 12.94
N ASP A 179 -4.17 1.27 13.86
CA ASP A 179 -5.61 1.52 13.65
C ASP A 179 -6.21 0.77 12.44
N ALA A 180 -5.59 -0.34 12.05
CA ALA A 180 -6.11 -1.21 11.03
C ALA A 180 -7.38 -1.87 11.53
N VAL A 181 -8.44 -1.13 11.48
CA VAL A 181 -9.78 -1.68 11.40
C VAL A 181 -9.88 -2.28 10.02
N LEU A 182 -9.90 -3.59 9.96
CA LEU A 182 -10.06 -4.35 8.73
C LEU A 182 -11.49 -4.20 8.16
N ASN A 183 -12.19 -3.13 8.51
CA ASN A 183 -13.60 -2.92 8.23
C ASN A 183 -13.84 -1.96 7.07
N ASP A 184 -14.81 -2.28 6.27
CA ASP A 184 -15.61 -1.56 5.27
C ASP A 184 -14.98 -1.04 3.97
N GLY A 185 -13.72 -0.80 3.83
CA GLY A 185 -13.19 -0.25 2.56
C GLY A 185 -12.18 -1.17 1.90
N LEU A 186 -11.18 -1.54 2.67
CA LEU A 186 -10.01 -2.26 2.16
C LEU A 186 -10.33 -3.73 1.87
N TYR A 187 -11.19 -4.37 2.65
CA TYR A 187 -11.34 -5.82 2.71
C TYR A 187 -12.62 -6.37 2.09
N THR A 188 -13.66 -5.55 1.90
CA THR A 188 -14.95 -6.00 1.33
C THR A 188 -14.86 -6.57 -0.09
N SER A 189 -13.72 -6.49 -0.74
CA SER A 189 -13.51 -6.99 -2.10
C SER A 189 -12.32 -7.91 -2.22
N LEU A 190 -11.68 -8.29 -1.09
CA LEU A 190 -10.51 -9.16 -1.11
C LEU A 190 -10.88 -10.58 -1.56
N GLU A 191 -10.12 -11.08 -2.51
CA GLU A 191 -10.17 -12.46 -2.96
C GLU A 191 -8.99 -13.28 -2.42
N GLU A 192 -7.83 -12.63 -2.22
CA GLU A 192 -6.64 -13.26 -1.65
C GLU A 192 -6.02 -12.35 -0.58
N LEU A 193 -5.78 -12.91 0.61
CA LEU A 193 -5.07 -12.25 1.71
C LEU A 193 -3.81 -13.05 2.06
N THR A 194 -2.66 -12.38 2.11
CA THR A 194 -1.44 -12.95 2.67
C THR A 194 -0.97 -12.09 3.85
N ILE A 195 -0.88 -12.71 5.00
CA ILE A 195 -0.36 -12.11 6.23
C ILE A 195 1.09 -12.59 6.37
N GLY A 196 2.02 -11.66 6.36
CA GLY A 196 3.47 -11.93 6.45
C GLY A 196 3.91 -12.41 7.84
N ASP A 197 5.13 -12.92 7.91
CA ASP A 197 5.67 -13.51 9.15
C ASP A 197 5.99 -12.44 10.22
N LEU A 198 6.13 -11.17 9.85
CA LEU A 198 6.37 -10.07 10.79
C LEU A 198 5.09 -9.43 11.34
N VAL A 199 3.92 -9.82 10.84
CA VAL A 199 2.64 -9.36 11.37
C VAL A 199 2.34 -10.13 12.66
N THR A 200 2.28 -9.43 13.79
CA THR A 200 2.08 -10.03 15.10
C THR A 200 0.66 -9.90 15.63
N GLU A 201 -0.10 -8.96 15.09
CA GLU A 201 -1.50 -8.71 15.45
C GLU A 201 -2.28 -8.19 14.25
N LEU A 202 -3.54 -8.60 14.16
CA LEU A 202 -4.54 -7.96 13.32
C LEU A 202 -5.55 -7.36 14.29
N ARG A 203 -5.63 -6.04 14.31
CA ARG A 203 -6.56 -5.36 15.19
C ARG A 203 -7.92 -5.25 14.52
N THR A 204 -8.94 -5.65 15.22
CA THR A 204 -10.33 -5.37 14.92
C THR A 204 -10.70 -4.07 15.60
N SER A 205 -11.69 -3.34 15.08
CA SER A 205 -12.17 -2.13 15.72
C SER A 205 -12.82 -2.43 17.07
N SER A 206 -12.36 -1.79 18.13
CA SER A 206 -13.01 -1.88 19.45
C SER A 206 -14.37 -1.16 19.53
N LEU A 207 -14.82 -0.55 18.44
CA LEU A 207 -16.05 0.26 18.40
C LEU A 207 -17.29 -0.53 17.94
N ILE A 208 -17.09 -1.74 17.40
CA ILE A 208 -18.19 -2.63 16.98
C ILE A 208 -18.01 -3.95 17.75
N PRO A 209 -18.90 -4.27 18.71
CA PRO A 209 -18.72 -5.39 19.64
C PRO A 209 -18.68 -6.80 19.02
N ASP A 210 -19.12 -6.95 17.79
CA ASP A 210 -19.18 -8.23 17.03
C ASP A 210 -18.37 -8.12 15.74
N ASP A 211 -17.13 -7.68 15.85
CA ASP A 211 -16.24 -7.41 14.72
C ASP A 211 -15.95 -8.65 13.89
N ILE A 212 -16.80 -8.85 12.94
CA ILE A 212 -16.67 -9.81 11.89
C ILE A 212 -15.91 -9.11 10.76
N PHE A 213 -14.76 -9.67 10.39
CA PHE A 213 -14.12 -9.31 9.14
C PHE A 213 -15.04 -9.70 8.01
N ASP A 214 -15.68 -8.72 7.39
CA ASP A 214 -16.59 -8.94 6.28
C ASP A 214 -15.80 -9.29 5.00
N LEU A 215 -15.13 -10.47 5.03
CA LEU A 215 -14.34 -11.01 3.95
C LEU A 215 -15.17 -11.95 3.08
N TYR A 216 -16.39 -11.56 2.71
CA TYR A 216 -17.33 -12.37 1.94
C TYR A 216 -16.74 -12.97 0.65
N TYR A 217 -15.83 -12.25 0.01
CA TYR A 217 -15.25 -12.69 -1.27
C TYR A 217 -13.89 -13.36 -1.12
N LEU A 218 -13.42 -13.58 0.12
CA LEU A 218 -12.12 -14.18 0.36
C LEU A 218 -12.14 -15.66 -0.07
N LYS A 219 -11.28 -16.02 -1.02
CA LYS A 219 -11.13 -17.39 -1.55
C LYS A 219 -9.91 -18.09 -1.00
N LYS A 220 -8.89 -17.30 -0.69
CA LYS A 220 -7.60 -17.80 -0.22
C LYS A 220 -7.01 -16.91 0.85
N VAL A 221 -6.55 -17.54 1.94
CA VAL A 221 -5.74 -16.86 2.95
C VAL A 221 -4.42 -17.60 3.17
N THR A 222 -3.33 -16.85 3.34
CA THR A 222 -2.04 -17.37 3.80
C THR A 222 -1.69 -16.67 5.11
N ILE A 223 -1.40 -17.43 6.15
CA ILE A 223 -1.16 -16.93 7.50
C ILE A 223 0.30 -17.18 7.87
N GLY A 224 1.02 -16.09 8.10
CA GLY A 224 2.40 -16.10 8.54
C GLY A 224 2.58 -16.58 9.98
N THR A 225 3.82 -16.76 10.38
CA THR A 225 4.17 -17.33 11.69
C THR A 225 4.05 -16.34 12.84
N GLY A 226 4.02 -15.02 12.56
CA GLY A 226 4.10 -13.97 13.58
C GLY A 226 2.81 -13.73 14.38
N LEU A 227 1.64 -14.04 13.81
CA LEU A 227 0.36 -13.78 14.47
C LEU A 227 0.24 -14.55 15.78
N LYS A 228 0.00 -13.82 16.88
CA LYS A 228 -0.24 -14.38 18.20
C LYS A 228 -1.60 -15.06 18.31
N LYS A 229 -2.60 -14.50 17.63
CA LYS A 229 -3.96 -15.03 17.57
C LYS A 229 -4.55 -14.68 16.19
N ILE A 230 -5.13 -15.67 15.54
CA ILE A 230 -5.83 -15.52 14.29
C ILE A 230 -7.26 -15.14 14.61
N PRO A 231 -7.74 -13.95 14.17
CA PRO A 231 -9.12 -13.55 14.39
C PRO A 231 -10.07 -14.39 13.53
N TYR A 232 -11.36 -14.22 13.71
CA TYR A 232 -12.37 -14.81 12.85
C TYR A 232 -12.28 -14.17 11.45
N LEU A 233 -11.90 -14.93 10.42
CA LEU A 233 -11.47 -14.37 9.14
C LEU A 233 -12.51 -14.38 8.03
N ALA A 234 -13.65 -15.06 8.16
CA ALA A 234 -14.58 -15.13 7.05
C ALA A 234 -15.99 -15.46 7.49
N GLU A 235 -16.97 -14.67 7.06
CA GLU A 235 -18.38 -15.02 7.14
C GLU A 235 -18.92 -15.71 5.88
N GLY A 236 -18.24 -15.55 4.74
CA GLY A 236 -18.68 -16.11 3.47
C GLY A 236 -18.20 -17.54 3.25
N ASP A 237 -18.98 -18.31 2.47
CA ASP A 237 -18.64 -19.70 2.11
C ASP A 237 -17.62 -19.80 0.97
N GLU A 238 -17.03 -18.69 0.54
CA GLU A 238 -16.10 -18.66 -0.60
C GLU A 238 -14.66 -19.04 -0.22
N LEU A 239 -14.32 -19.03 1.08
CA LEU A 239 -12.97 -19.37 1.53
C LEU A 239 -12.72 -20.87 1.37
N THR A 240 -11.94 -21.23 0.35
CA THR A 240 -11.66 -22.63 0.00
C THR A 240 -10.23 -23.06 0.25
N GLN A 241 -9.31 -22.11 0.47
CA GLN A 241 -7.89 -22.40 0.65
C GLN A 241 -7.31 -21.61 1.82
N ILE A 242 -6.84 -22.31 2.83
CA ILE A 242 -6.20 -21.74 4.02
C ILE A 242 -4.80 -22.32 4.12
N TYR A 243 -3.79 -21.49 3.99
CA TYR A 243 -2.38 -21.85 4.16
C TYR A 243 -1.88 -21.31 5.48
N VAL A 244 -1.32 -22.16 6.33
CA VAL A 244 -0.61 -21.75 7.53
C VAL A 244 0.88 -22.02 7.36
N ARG A 245 1.73 -21.09 7.74
CA ARG A 245 3.19 -21.22 7.63
C ARG A 245 3.84 -21.77 8.89
N SER A 246 3.13 -21.72 10.02
CA SER A 246 3.60 -22.24 11.28
C SER A 246 3.56 -23.79 11.31
N THR A 247 4.61 -24.40 11.81
CA THR A 247 4.64 -25.84 12.07
C THR A 247 3.88 -26.23 13.33
N THR A 248 3.53 -25.24 14.16
CA THR A 248 2.71 -25.40 15.37
C THR A 248 1.40 -24.63 15.23
N PRO A 249 0.26 -25.23 15.61
CA PRO A 249 -1.04 -24.54 15.51
C PRO A 249 -1.05 -23.25 16.33
N GLN A 250 -1.38 -22.16 15.66
CA GLN A 250 -1.54 -20.86 16.29
C GLN A 250 -2.92 -20.77 16.97
N ALA A 251 -3.03 -19.96 18.02
CA ALA A 251 -4.32 -19.63 18.61
C ALA A 251 -5.22 -19.00 17.54
N SER A 252 -6.50 -19.37 17.52
CA SER A 252 -7.48 -18.86 16.54
C SER A 252 -8.84 -18.67 17.22
N GLU A 253 -9.63 -17.73 16.69
CA GLU A 253 -11.04 -17.58 17.04
C GLU A 253 -11.94 -18.59 16.29
N GLY A 254 -11.37 -19.28 15.31
CA GLY A 254 -12.06 -20.28 14.52
C GLY A 254 -12.56 -19.77 13.17
N PHE A 255 -13.37 -20.61 12.54
CA PHE A 255 -13.98 -20.38 11.24
C PHE A 255 -15.46 -20.82 11.30
N ASN A 256 -16.26 -20.41 10.35
CA ASN A 256 -17.63 -20.90 10.27
C ASN A 256 -17.69 -22.38 9.83
N ASP A 257 -18.85 -23.03 10.06
CA ASP A 257 -19.04 -24.44 9.75
C ASP A 257 -18.87 -24.72 8.25
N GLY A 258 -19.30 -23.82 7.37
CA GLY A 258 -19.11 -23.94 5.92
C GLY A 258 -17.64 -23.97 5.53
N THR A 259 -16.83 -23.09 6.12
CA THR A 259 -15.37 -23.09 5.92
C THR A 259 -14.73 -24.39 6.38
N TYR A 260 -15.09 -24.92 7.56
CA TYR A 260 -14.56 -26.22 8.01
C TYR A 260 -14.88 -27.37 7.08
N MET A 261 -16.07 -27.36 6.46
CA MET A 261 -16.50 -28.42 5.55
C MET A 261 -15.91 -28.30 4.14
N HIS A 262 -15.78 -27.09 3.62
CA HIS A 262 -15.47 -26.86 2.21
C HIS A 262 -14.03 -26.41 1.94
N ALA A 263 -13.37 -25.77 2.90
CA ALA A 263 -11.99 -25.35 2.73
C ALA A 263 -10.99 -26.49 2.94
N THR A 264 -9.88 -26.42 2.21
CA THR A 264 -8.70 -27.22 2.52
C THR A 264 -7.73 -26.41 3.35
N LEU A 265 -7.39 -26.91 4.53
CA LEU A 265 -6.30 -26.39 5.34
C LEU A 265 -4.97 -26.99 4.85
N TYR A 266 -4.07 -26.13 4.42
CA TYR A 266 -2.72 -26.48 4.02
C TYR A 266 -1.74 -26.16 5.15
N VAL A 267 -1.06 -27.18 5.66
CA VAL A 267 -0.10 -27.08 6.75
C VAL A 267 1.31 -27.43 6.27
N PRO A 268 2.37 -26.93 6.93
CA PRO A 268 3.73 -27.29 6.59
C PRO A 268 3.94 -28.80 6.62
N LYS A 269 4.78 -29.31 5.75
CA LYS A 269 5.16 -30.73 5.72
C LYS A 269 5.68 -31.19 7.09
N GLY A 270 5.15 -32.30 7.57
CA GLY A 270 5.42 -32.85 8.90
C GLY A 270 4.60 -32.25 10.04
N ALA A 271 3.70 -31.28 9.77
CA ALA A 271 2.86 -30.67 10.79
C ALA A 271 1.42 -31.21 10.83
N LYS A 272 1.03 -32.07 9.89
CA LYS A 272 -0.38 -32.49 9.74
C LYS A 272 -0.95 -33.08 11.02
N GLU A 273 -0.27 -34.05 11.64
CA GLU A 273 -0.74 -34.74 12.86
C GLU A 273 -0.96 -33.74 14.02
N VAL A 274 -0.11 -32.73 14.14
CA VAL A 274 -0.24 -31.71 15.19
C VAL A 274 -1.48 -30.84 14.97
N TYR A 275 -1.78 -30.49 13.73
CA TYR A 275 -2.98 -29.73 13.40
C TYR A 275 -4.26 -30.57 13.53
N GLU A 276 -4.25 -31.86 13.15
CA GLU A 276 -5.38 -32.77 13.33
C GLU A 276 -5.70 -33.02 14.82
N ALA A 277 -4.75 -32.84 15.71
CA ALA A 277 -4.94 -32.98 17.17
C ALA A 277 -5.32 -31.64 17.86
N ALA A 278 -5.11 -30.50 17.21
CA ALA A 278 -5.28 -29.20 17.84
C ALA A 278 -6.74 -28.74 17.83
N ASP A 279 -7.19 -28.15 18.94
CA ASP A 279 -8.52 -27.54 19.02
C ASP A 279 -8.69 -26.49 17.93
N ILE A 280 -9.93 -26.35 17.42
CA ILE A 280 -10.29 -25.51 16.30
C ILE A 280 -9.80 -26.08 14.96
N TRP A 281 -8.51 -26.40 14.82
CA TRP A 281 -7.90 -26.88 13.58
C TRP A 281 -8.35 -28.29 13.16
N LYS A 282 -8.59 -29.16 14.13
CA LYS A 282 -9.12 -30.52 13.92
C LYS A 282 -10.51 -30.55 13.25
N ASN A 283 -11.23 -29.42 13.24
CA ASN A 283 -12.57 -29.33 12.67
C ASN A 283 -12.55 -29.29 11.12
N PHE A 284 -11.41 -29.01 10.49
CA PHE A 284 -11.30 -29.05 9.04
C PHE A 284 -11.45 -30.48 8.50
N TRP A 285 -12.36 -30.66 7.54
CA TRP A 285 -12.56 -31.95 6.89
C TRP A 285 -11.41 -32.31 5.94
N SER A 286 -10.65 -31.35 5.48
CA SER A 286 -9.52 -31.54 4.58
C SER A 286 -8.28 -30.83 5.11
N ILE A 287 -7.29 -31.61 5.58
CA ILE A 287 -5.96 -31.11 5.99
C ILE A 287 -4.90 -31.75 5.10
N LYS A 288 -4.13 -30.93 4.39
CA LYS A 288 -3.08 -31.37 3.46
C LYS A 288 -1.75 -30.72 3.81
N GLU A 289 -0.68 -31.46 3.62
CA GLU A 289 0.65 -30.91 3.73
C GLU A 289 1.08 -30.20 2.44
N TYR A 290 1.89 -29.17 2.61
CA TYR A 290 2.55 -28.50 1.50
C TYR A 290 3.99 -28.16 1.87
N ASP A 291 4.85 -28.13 0.88
CA ASP A 291 6.18 -27.58 1.09
C ASP A 291 6.02 -26.06 1.25
N VAL A 292 6.27 -25.57 2.48
CA VAL A 292 6.48 -24.14 2.68
C VAL A 292 7.76 -23.83 1.95
N GLU A 293 7.63 -23.65 0.63
CA GLU A 293 8.77 -23.14 -0.08
C GLU A 293 9.26 -21.93 0.69
N THR A 294 10.57 -21.81 0.84
CA THR A 294 11.24 -20.53 0.91
C THR A 294 11.00 -19.77 -0.40
N THR A 295 9.80 -19.83 -0.97
CA THR A 295 9.20 -18.77 -1.68
C THR A 295 9.20 -17.67 -0.65
N GLY A 296 10.43 -17.19 -0.49
CA GLY A 296 10.54 -15.93 0.14
C GLY A 296 9.42 -15.13 -0.44
N ILE A 297 8.52 -14.81 0.41
CA ILE A 297 7.60 -13.72 0.24
C ILE A 297 8.41 -12.49 -0.25
N ASN A 298 9.72 -12.57 -0.19
CA ASN A 298 10.74 -11.73 -0.84
C ASN A 298 10.68 -11.72 -2.38
N ASN A 299 9.90 -12.58 -3.03
CA ASN A 299 9.87 -12.70 -4.49
C ASN A 299 8.48 -13.02 -5.04
N VAL A 300 7.40 -12.49 -4.46
CA VAL A 300 6.36 -12.05 -5.39
C VAL A 300 6.97 -10.83 -6.09
N GLU A 301 7.80 -11.09 -7.09
CA GLU A 301 7.92 -10.14 -8.16
C GLU A 301 6.49 -9.87 -8.59
N ILE A 302 5.92 -8.76 -8.14
CA ILE A 302 4.94 -8.09 -8.99
C ILE A 302 5.74 -8.00 -10.28
N LYS A 303 5.41 -8.83 -11.23
CA LYS A 303 5.93 -8.71 -12.58
C LYS A 303 5.38 -7.40 -13.10
N GLN A 304 5.91 -6.32 -12.55
CA GLN A 304 5.91 -5.06 -13.24
C GLN A 304 6.62 -5.37 -14.55
N LYS A 305 5.85 -5.67 -15.57
CA LYS A 305 6.29 -5.76 -16.95
C LYS A 305 6.73 -4.39 -17.44
N SER A 306 7.38 -3.58 -16.62
CA SER A 306 8.08 -2.44 -17.14
C SER A 306 9.42 -2.94 -17.66
N LYS A 307 9.49 -3.23 -18.94
CA LYS A 307 10.75 -3.26 -19.70
C LYS A 307 11.46 -1.90 -19.66
N LYS A 308 10.97 -0.96 -18.85
CA LYS A 308 11.47 0.40 -18.76
C LYS A 308 12.73 0.41 -17.90
N ILE A 309 13.77 1.01 -18.40
CA ILE A 309 15.06 1.19 -17.76
C ILE A 309 15.18 2.68 -17.45
N TYR A 310 15.55 3.02 -16.22
CA TYR A 310 15.68 4.42 -15.79
C TYR A 310 17.13 4.71 -15.46
N ASN A 311 17.60 5.92 -15.77
CA ASN A 311 18.87 6.42 -15.25
C ASN A 311 18.72 6.83 -13.75
N LEU A 312 19.83 7.28 -13.13
CA LEU A 312 19.81 7.71 -11.73
C LEU A 312 18.93 8.93 -11.46
N ASP A 313 18.61 9.69 -12.52
CA ASP A 313 17.75 10.88 -12.43
C ASP A 313 16.27 10.54 -12.63
N GLY A 314 15.91 9.23 -12.71
CA GLY A 314 14.54 8.78 -12.90
C GLY A 314 14.00 8.89 -14.35
N THR A 315 14.85 9.28 -15.30
CA THR A 315 14.44 9.39 -16.71
C THR A 315 14.43 8.00 -17.36
N ASN A 316 13.36 7.69 -18.08
CA ASN A 316 13.28 6.45 -18.84
C ASN A 316 14.31 6.48 -19.98
N VAL A 317 15.18 5.48 -20.00
CA VAL A 317 16.25 5.36 -21.01
C VAL A 317 16.13 4.03 -21.76
N ASN A 318 16.67 3.99 -22.95
CA ASN A 318 16.69 2.78 -23.76
C ASN A 318 17.96 1.94 -23.49
N SER A 319 18.05 0.80 -24.13
CA SER A 319 19.17 -0.14 -23.99
C SER A 319 20.53 0.41 -24.47
N SER A 320 20.56 1.52 -25.21
CA SER A 320 21.79 2.18 -25.66
C SER A 320 22.31 3.24 -24.70
N TYR A 321 21.63 3.50 -23.59
CA TYR A 321 22.12 4.42 -22.57
C TYR A 321 23.31 3.79 -21.82
N HIS A 322 24.44 4.49 -21.81
CA HIS A 322 25.65 4.08 -21.09
C HIS A 322 25.69 4.77 -19.71
N GLY A 323 25.73 3.99 -18.64
CA GLY A 323 25.78 4.50 -17.29
C GLY A 323 25.05 3.62 -16.28
N VAL A 324 24.86 4.11 -15.06
CA VAL A 324 24.08 3.39 -14.05
C VAL A 324 22.60 3.50 -14.38
N VAL A 325 21.95 2.36 -14.47
CA VAL A 325 20.50 2.27 -14.74
C VAL A 325 19.78 1.52 -13.63
N ILE A 326 18.53 1.84 -13.44
CA ILE A 326 17.62 1.17 -12.53
C ILE A 326 16.64 0.34 -13.36
N LYS A 327 16.59 -0.96 -13.11
CA LYS A 327 15.67 -1.90 -13.72
C LYS A 327 15.10 -2.80 -12.63
N ASN A 328 13.79 -2.82 -12.49
CA ASN A 328 13.10 -3.58 -11.44
C ASN A 328 13.63 -3.25 -10.03
N GLY A 329 13.84 -1.95 -9.73
CA GLY A 329 14.34 -1.48 -8.44
C GLY A 329 15.81 -1.79 -8.13
N LYS A 330 16.56 -2.42 -9.04
CA LYS A 330 17.98 -2.74 -8.86
C LYS A 330 18.85 -1.88 -9.77
N LYS A 331 20.01 -1.46 -9.25
CA LYS A 331 21.02 -0.67 -10.00
C LYS A 331 21.93 -1.60 -10.82
N TYR A 332 22.12 -1.26 -12.08
CA TYR A 332 23.01 -1.96 -13.01
C TYR A 332 23.90 -0.96 -13.73
N LEU A 333 25.14 -1.34 -14.02
CA LEU A 333 25.99 -0.59 -14.94
C LEU A 333 25.70 -1.08 -16.37
N ASN A 334 25.05 -0.24 -17.17
CA ASN A 334 24.83 -0.49 -18.58
C ASN A 334 26.06 0.03 -19.36
N LYS A 335 26.86 -0.88 -19.90
CA LYS A 335 28.14 -0.59 -20.60
C LYS A 335 27.90 -0.32 -22.07
#